data_8537647b2a1a7b64d53ede4be1cdcc76
#
_entry.id   8537647b2a1a7b64d53ede4be1cdcc76
#
_cell.length_a   1.000
_cell.length_b   1.000
_cell.length_c   1.000
_cell.angle_alpha   90.00
_cell.angle_beta   90.00
_cell.angle_gamma   90.00
#
_symmetry.space_group_name_H-M   'P 1'
#
loop_
_entity.id
_entity.type
_entity.pdbx_description
1 polymer ?
#
loop_
_entity_poly.entity_id
_entity_poly.type
_entity_poly.pdbx_seq_one_letter_code
_entity_poly.pdbx_strand_id
1 'polypeptide(L)'
;MAGLAWALAFPKPSLAGLAWVAPGIMLFASIGARAGVAFRLGYVAGLVHHLVSLYWLLYIPYLPGALVGWLTLSAYLALYPAVWVWACWRVFPGQPTAPNKLQPPGISQFLASKWSYRLRWSLGGALCWVALEMIRARFLTGFPWNLLGVSQYQILPLVQLASVTGVYGVSFLIVWSSILLSGAALLLLKRSAPPQAFTSPDWSRLASGPPERWTWLNELILPVLTVTIITAWGLRQITVAPASTPMLRAALVQPSIPQTLIWNPQEDANRFEKLIRLSQQALTSPADLLVWPEAAVPNLLRYDTNRLATVAKLAQTHRVWMIVGADDAEPRSQDGPAKDTVFYNASFLVSPTGQLEARYCKQQLVIFGEYIPLQPWLPFLQWFTPVEGGFTPGRHPVPFHLNRIAASILICFEDIFPHLVRRSVQPDTDFLLNLTNNGWFGESAAQWQHAVNAVFRAVENHLPLVRCANNGLTCWVDASGRLHDVYFQDSTDVYRAGFKRVSIPLPRPGPQLPPTFYRRHGDWFGWSCVGITAVIQRPWIWRITQNRRARSAPSIPATSG
;
A
#
# COMPACT_ATOMS: atom_id res chain seq x y z
N MET A 1 -14.06 4.46 -17.87
CA MET A 1 -14.60 5.33 -16.81
C MET A 1 -14.31 4.77 -15.40
N ALA A 2 -14.71 3.54 -15.03
CA ALA A 2 -14.46 3.01 -13.67
C ALA A 2 -12.99 3.02 -13.24
N GLY A 3 -12.06 2.59 -14.11
CA GLY A 3 -10.63 2.62 -13.83
C GLY A 3 -10.07 4.03 -13.62
N LEU A 4 -10.56 5.01 -14.37
CA LEU A 4 -10.17 6.40 -14.19
C LEU A 4 -10.71 6.97 -12.87
N ALA A 5 -11.98 6.73 -12.56
CA ALA A 5 -12.57 7.13 -11.28
C ALA A 5 -11.79 6.54 -10.10
N TRP A 6 -11.40 5.26 -10.21
CA TRP A 6 -10.56 4.62 -9.21
C TRP A 6 -9.19 5.27 -9.08
N ALA A 7 -8.51 5.63 -10.19
CA ALA A 7 -7.22 6.31 -10.16
C ALA A 7 -7.30 7.69 -9.51
N LEU A 8 -8.34 8.47 -9.83
CA LEU A 8 -8.56 9.80 -9.29
C LEU A 8 -8.90 9.83 -7.79
N ALA A 9 -9.25 8.69 -7.20
CA ALA A 9 -9.49 8.58 -5.76
C ALA A 9 -8.21 8.70 -4.92
N PHE A 10 -7.03 8.52 -5.53
CA PHE A 10 -5.72 8.60 -4.86
C PHE A 10 -5.06 9.97 -5.06
N PRO A 11 -4.02 10.31 -4.28
CA PRO A 11 -3.23 11.54 -4.51
C PRO A 11 -2.55 11.56 -5.92
N LYS A 12 -2.46 12.73 -6.59
CA LYS A 12 -2.74 14.09 -6.08
C LYS A 12 -4.23 14.49 -6.18
N PRO A 13 -5.08 13.93 -7.10
CA PRO A 13 -6.46 14.42 -7.19
C PRO A 13 -7.22 14.24 -5.87
N SER A 14 -7.00 13.13 -5.15
CA SER A 14 -7.58 12.83 -3.83
C SER A 14 -9.11 12.92 -3.81
N LEU A 15 -9.79 12.56 -4.91
CA LEU A 15 -11.25 12.53 -5.00
C LEU A 15 -11.77 11.23 -4.33
N ALA A 16 -11.55 11.10 -3.02
CA ALA A 16 -11.79 9.90 -2.23
C ALA A 16 -13.20 9.29 -2.41
N GLY A 17 -14.22 10.13 -2.66
CA GLY A 17 -15.59 9.70 -2.95
C GLY A 17 -15.71 8.78 -4.18
N LEU A 18 -14.80 8.90 -5.16
CA LEU A 18 -14.82 8.05 -6.36
C LEU A 18 -14.49 6.59 -6.05
N ALA A 19 -13.77 6.30 -4.97
CA ALA A 19 -13.53 4.94 -4.53
C ALA A 19 -14.82 4.19 -4.15
N TRP A 20 -15.83 4.92 -3.65
CA TRP A 20 -17.11 4.35 -3.23
C TRP A 20 -18.06 4.00 -4.39
N VAL A 21 -17.70 4.37 -5.62
CA VAL A 21 -18.52 4.06 -6.80
C VAL A 21 -17.76 3.25 -7.85
N ALA A 22 -16.44 3.40 -7.95
CA ALA A 22 -15.64 2.77 -9.01
C ALA A 22 -15.73 1.23 -9.05
N PRO A 23 -15.61 0.47 -7.92
CA PRO A 23 -15.77 -0.98 -7.93
C PRO A 23 -17.16 -1.42 -8.40
N GLY A 24 -18.22 -0.75 -7.93
CA GLY A 24 -19.59 -1.04 -8.34
C GLY A 24 -19.80 -0.80 -9.83
N ILE A 25 -19.39 0.35 -10.36
CA ILE A 25 -19.47 0.65 -11.81
C ILE A 25 -18.74 -0.42 -12.62
N MET A 26 -17.55 -0.83 -12.21
CA MET A 26 -16.75 -1.85 -12.90
C MET A 26 -17.50 -3.19 -12.93
N LEU A 27 -18.08 -3.60 -11.81
CA LEU A 27 -18.79 -4.86 -11.67
C LEU A 27 -20.11 -4.85 -12.46
N PHE A 28 -20.91 -3.80 -12.32
CA PHE A 28 -22.20 -3.71 -13.00
C PHE A 28 -22.07 -3.51 -14.51
N ALA A 29 -20.97 -2.96 -15.00
CA ALA A 29 -20.67 -2.94 -16.44
C ALA A 29 -20.50 -4.34 -17.05
N SER A 30 -20.24 -5.37 -16.22
CA SER A 30 -20.12 -6.76 -16.67
C SER A 30 -21.44 -7.52 -16.73
N ILE A 31 -22.56 -6.92 -16.27
CA ILE A 31 -23.89 -7.53 -16.34
C ILE A 31 -24.32 -7.63 -17.80
N GLY A 32 -24.84 -8.79 -18.21
CA GLY A 32 -25.18 -9.10 -19.60
C GLY A 32 -24.02 -9.63 -20.43
N ALA A 33 -22.80 -9.57 -19.92
CA ALA A 33 -21.61 -10.03 -20.62
C ALA A 33 -21.35 -11.53 -20.40
N ARG A 34 -20.65 -12.17 -21.35
CA ARG A 34 -20.10 -13.53 -21.17
C ARG A 34 -18.89 -13.48 -20.23
N ALA A 35 -18.54 -14.60 -19.60
CA ALA A 35 -17.44 -14.72 -18.63
C ALA A 35 -16.11 -14.09 -19.10
N GLY A 36 -15.70 -14.37 -20.34
CA GLY A 36 -14.46 -13.80 -20.92
C GLY A 36 -14.54 -12.29 -21.14
N VAL A 37 -15.73 -11.75 -21.43
CA VAL A 37 -15.94 -10.29 -21.56
C VAL A 37 -15.92 -9.64 -20.18
N ALA A 38 -16.52 -10.25 -19.16
CA ALA A 38 -16.48 -9.78 -17.79
C ALA A 38 -15.01 -9.67 -17.28
N PHE A 39 -14.19 -10.70 -17.52
CA PHE A 39 -12.76 -10.66 -17.25
C PHE A 39 -12.06 -9.49 -17.96
N ARG A 40 -12.29 -9.33 -19.27
CA ARG A 40 -11.69 -8.25 -20.06
C ARG A 40 -12.11 -6.86 -19.57
N LEU A 41 -13.35 -6.67 -19.18
CA LEU A 41 -13.84 -5.39 -18.62
C LEU A 41 -13.12 -5.05 -17.31
N GLY A 42 -12.96 -6.02 -16.41
CA GLY A 42 -12.16 -5.86 -15.20
C GLY A 42 -10.69 -5.56 -15.51
N TYR A 43 -10.12 -6.27 -16.51
CA TYR A 43 -8.74 -6.05 -16.95
C TYR A 43 -8.52 -4.65 -17.50
N VAL A 44 -9.38 -4.17 -18.39
CA VAL A 44 -9.29 -2.82 -18.98
C VAL A 44 -9.45 -1.75 -17.90
N ALA A 45 -10.40 -1.92 -16.97
CA ALA A 45 -10.57 -0.98 -15.87
C ALA A 45 -9.33 -0.94 -14.96
N GLY A 46 -8.77 -2.10 -14.62
CA GLY A 46 -7.52 -2.21 -13.86
C GLY A 46 -6.33 -1.62 -14.60
N LEU A 47 -6.21 -1.88 -15.89
CA LEU A 47 -5.13 -1.34 -16.71
C LEU A 47 -5.17 0.19 -16.77
N VAL A 48 -6.35 0.78 -17.00
CA VAL A 48 -6.54 2.25 -16.97
C VAL A 48 -6.17 2.81 -15.60
N HIS A 49 -6.63 2.15 -14.51
CA HIS A 49 -6.28 2.57 -13.15
C HIS A 49 -4.76 2.60 -12.94
N HIS A 50 -4.07 1.51 -13.26
CA HIS A 50 -2.64 1.41 -12.98
C HIS A 50 -1.80 2.27 -13.93
N LEU A 51 -2.12 2.37 -15.20
CA LEU A 51 -1.44 3.28 -16.12
C LEU A 51 -1.54 4.73 -15.65
N VAL A 52 -2.73 5.16 -15.21
CA VAL A 52 -2.94 6.54 -14.73
C VAL A 52 -2.31 6.75 -13.35
N SER A 53 -2.47 5.83 -12.40
CA SER A 53 -1.99 6.03 -11.03
C SER A 53 -0.49 5.83 -10.87
N LEU A 54 0.16 5.04 -11.75
CA LEU A 54 1.59 4.74 -11.70
C LEU A 54 2.40 5.48 -12.79
N TYR A 55 1.84 6.54 -13.40
CA TYR A 55 2.52 7.32 -14.44
C TYR A 55 3.89 7.87 -14.00
N TRP A 56 4.08 8.04 -12.70
CA TRP A 56 5.31 8.54 -12.10
C TRP A 56 6.51 7.60 -12.30
N LEU A 57 6.30 6.33 -12.64
CA LEU A 57 7.38 5.42 -13.04
C LEU A 57 8.12 5.93 -14.28
N LEU A 58 7.46 6.72 -15.14
CA LEU A 58 8.08 7.32 -16.33
C LEU A 58 9.11 8.40 -15.99
N TYR A 59 9.16 8.89 -14.74
CA TYR A 59 10.17 9.85 -14.28
C TYR A 59 11.47 9.20 -13.84
N ILE A 60 11.51 7.84 -13.75
CA ILE A 60 12.76 7.13 -13.44
C ILE A 60 13.77 7.47 -14.55
N PRO A 61 15.01 7.95 -14.19
CA PRO A 61 15.97 8.45 -15.16
C PRO A 61 16.68 7.31 -15.95
N TYR A 62 15.90 6.35 -16.43
CA TYR A 62 16.28 5.27 -17.34
C TYR A 62 15.06 4.91 -18.20
N LEU A 63 14.82 5.72 -19.24
CA LEU A 63 13.56 5.69 -19.99
C LEU A 63 13.15 4.32 -20.56
N PRO A 64 14.04 3.49 -21.18
CA PRO A 64 13.62 2.18 -21.68
C PRO A 64 13.06 1.26 -20.58
N GLY A 65 13.77 1.18 -19.44
CA GLY A 65 13.31 0.39 -18.29
C GLY A 65 12.06 0.99 -17.63
N ALA A 66 11.98 2.32 -17.52
CA ALA A 66 10.83 3.01 -16.99
C ALA A 66 9.54 2.70 -17.78
N LEU A 67 9.60 2.77 -19.11
CA LEU A 67 8.47 2.49 -19.99
C LEU A 67 8.04 1.01 -19.92
N VAL A 68 8.99 0.09 -20.04
CA VAL A 68 8.71 -1.35 -19.95
C VAL A 68 8.18 -1.70 -18.56
N GLY A 69 8.80 -1.18 -17.49
CA GLY A 69 8.37 -1.39 -16.12
C GLY A 69 6.95 -0.86 -15.87
N TRP A 70 6.64 0.36 -16.32
CA TRP A 70 5.31 0.94 -16.19
C TRP A 70 4.23 0.11 -16.90
N LEU A 71 4.48 -0.32 -18.15
CA LEU A 71 3.52 -1.12 -18.92
C LEU A 71 3.34 -2.52 -18.34
N THR A 72 4.44 -3.22 -18.02
CA THR A 72 4.38 -4.61 -17.53
C THR A 72 3.81 -4.70 -16.12
N LEU A 73 4.19 -3.77 -15.22
CA LEU A 73 3.62 -3.71 -13.88
C LEU A 73 2.13 -3.38 -13.93
N SER A 74 1.72 -2.40 -14.75
CA SER A 74 0.31 -2.05 -14.91
C SER A 74 -0.51 -3.21 -15.48
N ALA A 75 0.02 -3.93 -16.47
CA ALA A 75 -0.60 -5.12 -17.05
C ALA A 75 -0.74 -6.27 -16.04
N TYR A 76 0.31 -6.53 -15.25
CA TYR A 76 0.29 -7.51 -14.17
C TYR A 76 -0.74 -7.16 -13.09
N LEU A 77 -0.74 -5.93 -12.62
CA LEU A 77 -1.67 -5.48 -11.58
C LEU A 77 -3.14 -5.46 -12.06
N ALA A 78 -3.38 -5.25 -13.35
CA ALA A 78 -4.71 -5.30 -13.95
C ALA A 78 -5.35 -6.70 -13.90
N LEU A 79 -4.57 -7.76 -13.70
CA LEU A 79 -5.10 -9.11 -13.52
C LEU A 79 -5.97 -9.25 -12.26
N TYR A 80 -5.66 -8.51 -11.19
CA TYR A 80 -6.41 -8.60 -9.92
C TYR A 80 -7.86 -8.14 -10.07
N PRO A 81 -8.18 -6.93 -10.56
CA PRO A 81 -9.56 -6.54 -10.81
C PRO A 81 -10.23 -7.37 -11.92
N ALA A 82 -9.49 -7.91 -12.89
CA ALA A 82 -10.03 -8.84 -13.88
C ALA A 82 -10.55 -10.12 -13.23
N VAL A 83 -9.73 -10.74 -12.37
CA VAL A 83 -10.10 -11.93 -11.59
C VAL A 83 -11.26 -11.61 -10.65
N TRP A 84 -11.27 -10.43 -10.01
CA TRP A 84 -12.34 -10.00 -9.13
C TRP A 84 -13.69 -9.90 -9.85
N VAL A 85 -13.75 -9.18 -10.97
CA VAL A 85 -14.98 -9.04 -11.76
C VAL A 85 -15.47 -10.41 -12.24
N TRP A 86 -14.57 -11.24 -12.74
CA TRP A 86 -14.89 -12.59 -13.19
C TRP A 86 -15.39 -13.50 -12.05
N ALA A 87 -14.77 -13.44 -10.86
CA ALA A 87 -15.21 -14.21 -9.70
C ALA A 87 -16.59 -13.78 -9.20
N CYS A 88 -16.86 -12.47 -9.16
CA CYS A 88 -18.20 -11.93 -8.82
C CYS A 88 -19.24 -12.29 -9.86
N TRP A 89 -18.90 -12.25 -11.16
CA TRP A 89 -19.77 -12.66 -12.27
C TRP A 89 -20.21 -14.12 -12.11
N ARG A 90 -19.32 -15.01 -11.70
CA ARG A 90 -19.60 -16.44 -11.54
C ARG A 90 -20.59 -16.77 -10.43
N VAL A 91 -20.55 -16.01 -9.34
CA VAL A 91 -21.42 -16.19 -8.16
C VAL A 91 -22.59 -15.20 -8.17
N PHE A 92 -22.93 -14.66 -9.34
CA PHE A 92 -24.02 -13.69 -9.50
C PHE A 92 -25.35 -14.28 -9.04
N PRO A 93 -26.24 -13.49 -8.39
CA PRO A 93 -27.54 -13.97 -7.92
C PRO A 93 -28.38 -14.61 -9.04
N GLY A 94 -28.85 -15.85 -8.79
CA GLY A 94 -29.67 -16.59 -9.75
C GLY A 94 -28.90 -17.37 -10.83
N GLN A 95 -27.56 -17.39 -10.79
CA GLN A 95 -26.79 -18.28 -11.67
C GLN A 95 -27.08 -19.74 -11.37
N PRO A 96 -27.22 -20.62 -12.41
CA PRO A 96 -27.35 -22.05 -12.22
C PRO A 96 -26.13 -22.63 -11.50
N THR A 97 -26.36 -23.58 -10.62
CA THR A 97 -25.26 -24.28 -9.91
C THR A 97 -24.41 -25.16 -10.83
N ALA A 98 -24.94 -25.54 -12.01
CA ALA A 98 -24.23 -26.37 -12.98
C ALA A 98 -23.30 -25.51 -13.89
N PRO A 99 -22.00 -25.78 -13.97
CA PRO A 99 -21.05 -24.96 -14.72
C PRO A 99 -21.31 -24.90 -16.22
N ASN A 100 -21.87 -25.94 -16.80
CA ASN A 100 -22.18 -26.01 -18.23
C ASN A 100 -23.45 -25.20 -18.61
N LYS A 101 -24.16 -24.64 -17.63
CA LYS A 101 -25.38 -23.87 -17.81
C LYS A 101 -25.24 -22.40 -17.41
N LEU A 102 -23.97 -21.92 -17.14
CA LEU A 102 -23.76 -20.53 -16.82
C LEU A 102 -24.16 -19.64 -18.00
N GLN A 103 -25.15 -18.83 -17.76
CA GLN A 103 -25.65 -17.84 -18.74
C GLN A 103 -25.09 -16.45 -18.36
N PRO A 104 -24.99 -15.51 -19.31
CA PRO A 104 -24.70 -14.12 -18.99
C PRO A 104 -25.71 -13.60 -17.95
N PRO A 105 -25.25 -13.05 -16.80
CA PRO A 105 -26.16 -12.54 -15.77
C PRO A 105 -26.91 -11.33 -16.32
N GLY A 106 -28.25 -11.41 -16.37
CA GLY A 106 -29.07 -10.31 -16.84
C GLY A 106 -29.42 -9.29 -15.74
N ILE A 107 -29.65 -8.04 -16.13
CA ILE A 107 -30.16 -7.01 -15.19
C ILE A 107 -31.49 -7.46 -14.59
N SER A 108 -32.37 -8.07 -15.41
CA SER A 108 -33.66 -8.64 -14.98
C SER A 108 -33.50 -9.65 -13.84
N GLN A 109 -32.49 -10.52 -13.93
CA GLN A 109 -32.16 -11.53 -12.91
C GLN A 109 -31.73 -10.88 -11.59
N PHE A 110 -30.91 -9.82 -11.66
CA PHE A 110 -30.54 -9.04 -10.49
C PHE A 110 -31.77 -8.40 -9.83
N LEU A 111 -32.59 -7.74 -10.63
CA LEU A 111 -33.80 -7.03 -10.17
C LEU A 111 -34.85 -7.97 -9.59
N ALA A 112 -34.95 -9.21 -10.08
CA ALA A 112 -35.85 -10.25 -9.58
C ALA A 112 -35.30 -11.01 -8.36
N SER A 113 -34.01 -10.92 -8.06
CA SER A 113 -33.40 -11.64 -6.96
C SER A 113 -33.84 -11.07 -5.60
N LYS A 114 -33.97 -11.95 -4.59
CA LYS A 114 -34.25 -11.51 -3.21
C LYS A 114 -33.10 -10.65 -2.67
N TRP A 115 -33.43 -9.65 -1.85
CA TRP A 115 -32.44 -8.79 -1.20
C TRP A 115 -31.33 -9.58 -0.48
N SER A 116 -31.67 -10.66 0.21
CA SER A 116 -30.69 -11.49 0.92
C SER A 116 -29.64 -12.16 0.00
N TYR A 117 -29.99 -12.43 -1.26
CA TYR A 117 -29.03 -12.92 -2.26
C TYR A 117 -28.11 -11.81 -2.76
N ARG A 118 -28.64 -10.61 -2.99
CA ARG A 118 -27.84 -9.44 -3.39
C ARG A 118 -26.86 -9.04 -2.28
N LEU A 119 -27.33 -9.06 -1.02
CA LEU A 119 -26.48 -8.81 0.16
C LEU A 119 -25.34 -9.84 0.26
N ARG A 120 -25.64 -11.14 0.14
CA ARG A 120 -24.59 -12.19 0.18
C ARG A 120 -23.60 -12.03 -0.97
N TRP A 121 -24.08 -11.67 -2.14
CA TRP A 121 -23.24 -11.44 -3.31
C TRP A 121 -22.33 -10.22 -3.11
N SER A 122 -22.84 -9.12 -2.59
CA SER A 122 -22.04 -7.93 -2.32
C SER A 122 -20.98 -8.17 -1.24
N LEU A 123 -21.32 -8.90 -0.17
CA LEU A 123 -20.37 -9.34 0.85
C LEU A 123 -19.29 -10.25 0.24
N GLY A 124 -19.68 -11.23 -0.57
CA GLY A 124 -18.74 -12.12 -1.27
C GLY A 124 -17.82 -11.35 -2.22
N GLY A 125 -18.33 -10.32 -2.90
CA GLY A 125 -17.53 -9.44 -3.75
C GLY A 125 -16.49 -8.64 -2.97
N ALA A 126 -16.86 -8.10 -1.81
CA ALA A 126 -15.94 -7.38 -0.94
C ALA A 126 -14.88 -8.30 -0.31
N LEU A 127 -15.26 -9.50 0.14
CA LEU A 127 -14.33 -10.53 0.62
C LEU A 127 -13.31 -10.91 -0.45
N CYS A 128 -13.78 -11.12 -1.68
CA CYS A 128 -12.93 -11.47 -2.82
C CYS A 128 -11.94 -10.34 -3.17
N TRP A 129 -12.37 -9.07 -3.11
CA TRP A 129 -11.48 -7.93 -3.33
C TRP A 129 -10.34 -7.93 -2.31
N VAL A 130 -10.67 -8.01 -1.02
CA VAL A 130 -9.66 -8.04 0.05
C VAL A 130 -8.74 -9.25 -0.09
N ALA A 131 -9.28 -10.42 -0.42
CA ALA A 131 -8.46 -11.62 -0.68
C ALA A 131 -7.42 -11.37 -1.78
N LEU A 132 -7.82 -10.69 -2.86
CA LEU A 132 -6.92 -10.33 -3.95
C LEU A 132 -5.91 -9.23 -3.55
N GLU A 133 -6.29 -8.25 -2.73
CA GLU A 133 -5.34 -7.30 -2.13
C GLU A 133 -4.30 -7.99 -1.25
N MET A 134 -4.72 -8.98 -0.44
CA MET A 134 -3.81 -9.79 0.39
C MET A 134 -2.81 -10.59 -0.45
N ILE A 135 -3.27 -11.19 -1.56
CA ILE A 135 -2.39 -11.91 -2.50
C ILE A 135 -1.44 -10.91 -3.17
N ARG A 136 -1.94 -9.78 -3.67
CA ARG A 136 -1.14 -8.72 -4.32
C ARG A 136 -0.05 -8.18 -3.39
N ALA A 137 -0.32 -8.10 -2.09
CA ALA A 137 0.64 -7.61 -1.11
C ALA A 137 1.78 -8.60 -0.80
N ARG A 138 1.74 -9.84 -1.34
CA ARG A 138 2.71 -10.90 -1.00
C ARG A 138 3.24 -11.66 -2.20
N PHE A 139 2.43 -11.84 -3.25
CA PHE A 139 2.82 -12.61 -4.43
C PHE A 139 3.85 -11.84 -5.25
N LEU A 140 4.90 -12.54 -5.72
CA LEU A 140 6.04 -11.95 -6.44
C LEU A 140 6.66 -10.77 -5.67
N THR A 141 7.02 -11.01 -4.42
CA THR A 141 7.52 -10.04 -3.43
C THR A 141 6.49 -9.02 -2.94
N GLY A 142 5.36 -8.89 -3.62
CA GLY A 142 4.25 -8.00 -3.26
C GLY A 142 4.39 -6.58 -3.80
N PHE A 143 3.23 -6.00 -4.15
CA PHE A 143 3.11 -4.58 -4.51
C PHE A 143 1.79 -4.00 -3.97
N PRO A 144 1.69 -3.73 -2.65
CA PRO A 144 0.48 -3.18 -2.01
C PRO A 144 0.32 -1.67 -2.21
N TRP A 145 0.83 -1.12 -3.31
CA TRP A 145 0.67 0.28 -3.67
C TRP A 145 -0.79 0.59 -4.01
N ASN A 146 -1.35 1.68 -3.46
CA ASN A 146 -2.73 2.07 -3.68
C ASN A 146 -3.74 0.94 -3.36
N LEU A 147 -3.64 0.31 -2.16
CA LEU A 147 -4.76 -0.47 -1.61
C LEU A 147 -5.98 0.44 -1.50
N LEU A 148 -7.16 -0.06 -1.83
CA LEU A 148 -8.35 0.81 -1.97
C LEU A 148 -8.66 1.61 -0.71
N GLY A 149 -8.47 1.01 0.47
CA GLY A 149 -8.63 1.68 1.76
C GLY A 149 -7.76 2.92 1.93
N VAL A 150 -6.55 2.93 1.33
CA VAL A 150 -5.62 4.06 1.44
C VAL A 150 -6.19 5.33 0.82
N SER A 151 -7.10 5.24 -0.15
CA SER A 151 -7.79 6.40 -0.73
C SER A 151 -8.54 7.25 0.30
N GLN A 152 -8.86 6.69 1.48
CA GLN A 152 -9.62 7.37 2.54
C GLN A 152 -8.74 8.03 3.62
N TYR A 153 -7.45 8.19 3.38
CA TYR A 153 -6.48 8.67 4.38
C TYR A 153 -6.86 10.00 5.07
N GLN A 154 -7.66 10.84 4.42
CA GLN A 154 -8.14 12.12 4.98
C GLN A 154 -9.35 11.97 5.91
N ILE A 155 -10.07 10.85 5.84
CA ILE A 155 -11.27 10.60 6.64
C ILE A 155 -10.84 9.85 7.92
N LEU A 156 -10.15 10.55 8.81
CA LEU A 156 -9.54 9.97 10.01
C LEU A 156 -10.48 9.10 10.84
N PRO A 157 -11.76 9.46 11.06
CA PRO A 157 -12.67 8.59 11.80
C PRO A 157 -12.84 7.21 11.14
N LEU A 158 -12.89 7.17 9.81
CA LEU A 158 -13.00 5.91 9.07
C LEU A 158 -11.69 5.11 9.11
N VAL A 159 -10.57 5.80 9.04
CA VAL A 159 -9.23 5.19 9.11
C VAL A 159 -9.00 4.45 10.43
N GLN A 160 -9.68 4.85 11.54
CA GLN A 160 -9.54 4.16 12.83
C GLN A 160 -9.92 2.68 12.76
N LEU A 161 -10.78 2.27 11.81
CA LEU A 161 -11.08 0.86 11.56
C LEU A 161 -9.81 0.02 11.35
N ALA A 162 -8.75 0.63 10.81
CA ALA A 162 -7.49 -0.04 10.59
C ALA A 162 -6.80 -0.51 11.88
N SER A 163 -7.07 0.09 13.03
CA SER A 163 -6.58 -0.38 14.34
C SER A 163 -7.11 -1.78 14.71
N VAL A 164 -8.20 -2.23 14.07
CA VAL A 164 -8.81 -3.54 14.29
C VAL A 164 -8.52 -4.50 13.13
N THR A 165 -8.74 -4.07 11.90
CA THR A 165 -8.75 -4.92 10.71
C THR A 165 -7.56 -4.72 9.76
N GLY A 166 -6.68 -3.77 10.07
CA GLY A 166 -5.74 -3.22 9.10
C GLY A 166 -6.47 -2.42 8.00
N VAL A 167 -5.73 -1.89 7.06
CA VAL A 167 -6.27 -1.18 5.89
C VAL A 167 -7.31 -1.98 5.11
N TYR A 168 -7.25 -3.31 5.21
CA TYR A 168 -8.11 -4.25 4.50
C TYR A 168 -9.59 -4.14 4.88
N GLY A 169 -9.91 -3.81 6.13
CA GLY A 169 -11.30 -3.57 6.54
C GLY A 169 -11.88 -2.31 5.93
N VAL A 170 -11.07 -1.28 5.72
CA VAL A 170 -11.49 -0.07 5.02
C VAL A 170 -11.74 -0.37 3.54
N SER A 171 -10.85 -1.13 2.88
CA SER A 171 -11.06 -1.61 1.51
C SER A 171 -12.35 -2.42 1.39
N PHE A 172 -12.60 -3.35 2.34
CA PHE A 172 -13.83 -4.14 2.38
C PHE A 172 -15.08 -3.27 2.43
N LEU A 173 -15.11 -2.31 3.35
CA LEU A 173 -16.25 -1.42 3.55
C LEU A 173 -16.58 -0.62 2.31
N ILE A 174 -15.56 -0.09 1.63
CA ILE A 174 -15.71 0.66 0.38
C ILE A 174 -16.30 -0.21 -0.72
N VAL A 175 -15.73 -1.40 -0.97
CA VAL A 175 -16.19 -2.30 -2.04
C VAL A 175 -17.60 -2.78 -1.78
N TRP A 176 -17.90 -3.21 -0.55
CA TRP A 176 -19.23 -3.65 -0.15
C TRP A 176 -20.28 -2.56 -0.38
N SER A 177 -20.01 -1.36 0.12
CA SER A 177 -20.90 -0.21 -0.07
C SER A 177 -21.04 0.15 -1.55
N SER A 178 -19.95 0.12 -2.32
CA SER A 178 -19.95 0.43 -3.76
C SER A 178 -20.87 -0.50 -4.56
N ILE A 179 -20.84 -1.80 -4.26
CA ILE A 179 -21.73 -2.78 -4.92
C ILE A 179 -23.19 -2.51 -4.56
N LEU A 180 -23.49 -2.25 -3.29
CA LEU A 180 -24.86 -1.98 -2.83
C LEU A 180 -25.39 -0.64 -3.37
N LEU A 181 -24.57 0.42 -3.38
CA LEU A 181 -24.91 1.71 -4.01
C LEU A 181 -25.26 1.56 -5.49
N SER A 182 -24.47 0.78 -6.23
CA SER A 182 -24.74 0.52 -7.65
C SER A 182 -26.01 -0.31 -7.83
N GLY A 183 -26.28 -1.26 -6.94
CA GLY A 183 -27.53 -2.02 -6.90
C GLY A 183 -28.76 -1.13 -6.65
N ALA A 184 -28.67 -0.23 -5.66
CA ALA A 184 -29.70 0.75 -5.36
C ALA A 184 -29.97 1.68 -6.55
N ALA A 185 -28.91 2.15 -7.22
CA ALA A 185 -29.05 2.99 -8.41
C ALA A 185 -29.82 2.27 -9.54
N LEU A 186 -29.54 0.98 -9.81
CA LEU A 186 -30.29 0.20 -10.79
C LEU A 186 -31.76 0.02 -10.41
N LEU A 187 -32.04 -0.24 -9.14
CA LEU A 187 -33.43 -0.37 -8.64
C LEU A 187 -34.19 0.95 -8.78
N LEU A 188 -33.53 2.08 -8.53
CA LEU A 188 -34.10 3.42 -8.74
C LEU A 188 -34.36 3.70 -10.24
N LEU A 189 -33.40 3.40 -11.10
CA LEU A 189 -33.55 3.57 -12.55
C LEU A 189 -34.69 2.75 -13.10
N LYS A 190 -34.87 1.48 -12.65
CA LYS A 190 -36.04 0.67 -13.01
C LYS A 190 -37.36 1.37 -12.66
N ARG A 191 -37.43 2.00 -11.49
CA ARG A 191 -38.63 2.70 -11.01
C ARG A 191 -38.98 3.91 -11.88
N SER A 192 -37.95 4.65 -12.34
CA SER A 192 -38.12 5.92 -13.05
C SER A 192 -38.29 5.73 -14.58
N ALA A 193 -37.99 4.54 -15.11
CA ALA A 193 -38.06 4.31 -16.53
C ALA A 193 -39.52 4.04 -17.00
N PRO A 194 -39.95 4.63 -18.14
CA PRO A 194 -41.26 4.36 -18.68
C PRO A 194 -41.36 2.88 -19.06
N PRO A 195 -42.59 2.27 -18.97
CA PRO A 195 -42.80 0.85 -19.26
C PRO A 195 -42.29 0.41 -20.65
N GLN A 196 -42.23 1.33 -21.61
CA GLN A 196 -41.79 1.10 -22.99
C GLN A 196 -40.26 1.01 -23.14
N ALA A 197 -39.49 1.48 -22.18
CA ALA A 197 -38.03 1.46 -22.27
C ALA A 197 -37.41 0.05 -22.14
N PHE A 198 -38.22 -0.95 -21.81
CA PHE A 198 -37.81 -2.33 -21.56
C PHE A 198 -38.59 -3.31 -22.45
N THR A 199 -38.70 -3.02 -23.74
CA THR A 199 -39.54 -3.75 -24.72
C THR A 199 -38.93 -5.08 -25.22
N SER A 200 -37.88 -5.62 -24.63
CA SER A 200 -37.48 -6.99 -24.94
C SER A 200 -38.45 -8.01 -24.32
N PRO A 201 -38.73 -9.14 -24.97
CA PRO A 201 -39.70 -10.16 -24.49
C PRO A 201 -39.43 -10.68 -23.08
N ASP A 202 -38.17 -10.60 -22.61
CA ASP A 202 -37.75 -11.01 -21.27
C ASP A 202 -38.18 -10.05 -20.15
N TRP A 203 -38.44 -8.79 -20.46
CA TRP A 203 -38.78 -7.76 -19.47
C TRP A 203 -40.27 -7.76 -19.10
N SER A 204 -41.16 -8.16 -20.03
CA SER A 204 -42.59 -8.15 -19.83
C SER A 204 -43.08 -9.13 -18.75
N ARG A 205 -42.38 -10.25 -18.56
CA ARG A 205 -42.70 -11.25 -17.52
C ARG A 205 -42.30 -10.85 -16.10
N LEU A 206 -41.40 -9.88 -15.97
CA LEU A 206 -40.88 -9.42 -14.67
C LEU A 206 -41.55 -8.13 -14.19
N ALA A 207 -42.35 -7.48 -15.08
CA ALA A 207 -43.08 -6.25 -14.75
C ALA A 207 -44.41 -6.51 -14.01
N SER A 208 -44.82 -7.76 -13.82
CA SER A 208 -46.15 -8.13 -13.35
C SER A 208 -46.37 -8.12 -11.83
N GLY A 209 -45.39 -7.73 -11.01
CA GLY A 209 -45.58 -7.45 -9.59
C GLY A 209 -45.54 -5.95 -9.32
N PRO A 210 -46.37 -5.42 -8.38
CA PRO A 210 -46.25 -4.05 -7.98
C PRO A 210 -44.82 -3.82 -7.46
N PRO A 211 -44.07 -2.78 -7.94
CA PRO A 211 -42.76 -2.48 -7.40
C PRO A 211 -42.94 -2.15 -5.92
N GLU A 212 -42.39 -2.98 -5.03
CA GLU A 212 -42.27 -2.59 -3.60
C GLU A 212 -41.59 -1.23 -3.56
N ARG A 213 -42.33 -0.21 -3.10
CA ARG A 213 -41.98 1.22 -3.23
C ARG A 213 -40.58 1.57 -2.69
N TRP A 214 -40.00 0.70 -1.86
CA TRP A 214 -38.82 1.00 -1.07
C TRP A 214 -37.67 -0.02 -1.19
N THR A 215 -37.70 -0.91 -2.18
CA THR A 215 -36.69 -2.00 -2.34
C THR A 215 -35.26 -1.49 -2.46
N TRP A 216 -35.03 -0.33 -3.06
CA TRP A 216 -33.72 0.29 -3.17
C TRP A 216 -33.16 0.77 -1.82
N LEU A 217 -34.03 1.16 -0.84
CA LEU A 217 -33.60 1.54 0.51
C LEU A 217 -32.94 0.37 1.25
N ASN A 218 -33.41 -0.84 1.02
CA ASN A 218 -32.83 -2.03 1.64
C ASN A 218 -31.34 -2.20 1.30
N GLU A 219 -30.93 -1.74 0.09
CA GLU A 219 -29.51 -1.78 -0.32
C GLU A 219 -28.67 -0.73 0.46
N LEU A 220 -29.27 0.37 0.89
CA LEU A 220 -28.57 1.50 1.50
C LEU A 220 -28.52 1.43 3.02
N ILE A 221 -29.54 0.86 3.67
CA ILE A 221 -29.68 0.89 5.13
C ILE A 221 -28.43 0.31 5.82
N LEU A 222 -28.01 -0.90 5.43
CA LEU A 222 -26.87 -1.56 6.09
C LEU A 222 -25.53 -0.85 5.85
N PRO A 223 -25.12 -0.47 4.62
CA PRO A 223 -23.86 0.22 4.43
C PRO A 223 -23.85 1.60 5.10
N VAL A 224 -24.94 2.37 5.00
CA VAL A 224 -25.04 3.68 5.67
C VAL A 224 -24.94 3.53 7.19
N LEU A 225 -25.69 2.61 7.78
CA LEU A 225 -25.62 2.33 9.21
C LEU A 225 -24.23 1.89 9.66
N THR A 226 -23.61 0.98 8.91
CA THR A 226 -22.27 0.47 9.21
C THR A 226 -21.22 1.58 9.12
N VAL A 227 -21.24 2.39 8.06
CA VAL A 227 -20.33 3.54 7.91
C VAL A 227 -20.53 4.54 9.04
N THR A 228 -21.80 4.84 9.38
CA THR A 228 -22.15 5.77 10.48
C THR A 228 -21.62 5.26 11.83
N ILE A 229 -21.84 3.98 12.15
CA ILE A 229 -21.36 3.38 13.40
C ILE A 229 -19.83 3.40 13.47
N ILE A 230 -19.15 2.99 12.39
CA ILE A 230 -17.68 2.99 12.32
C ILE A 230 -17.14 4.42 12.46
N THR A 231 -17.74 5.39 11.76
CA THR A 231 -17.34 6.78 11.84
C THR A 231 -17.55 7.36 13.24
N ALA A 232 -18.70 7.10 13.85
CA ALA A 232 -18.99 7.54 15.22
C ALA A 232 -18.05 6.89 16.25
N TRP A 233 -17.76 5.60 16.09
CA TRP A 233 -16.76 4.93 16.92
C TRP A 233 -15.36 5.51 16.69
N GLY A 234 -14.96 5.73 15.43
CA GLY A 234 -13.65 6.27 15.08
C GLY A 234 -13.44 7.70 15.61
N LEU A 235 -14.48 8.52 15.62
CA LEU A 235 -14.42 9.86 16.25
C LEU A 235 -14.04 9.79 17.73
N ARG A 236 -14.45 8.74 18.44
CA ARG A 236 -14.10 8.52 19.86
C ARG A 236 -12.67 7.99 20.03
N GLN A 237 -12.10 7.36 19.00
CA GLN A 237 -10.72 6.84 19.02
C GLN A 237 -9.68 7.92 18.73
N ILE A 238 -10.07 9.00 18.06
CA ILE A 238 -9.17 10.11 17.74
C ILE A 238 -8.84 10.85 19.03
N THR A 239 -7.64 10.62 19.53
CA THR A 239 -7.14 11.26 20.74
C THR A 239 -6.26 12.45 20.40
N VAL A 240 -6.25 13.43 21.28
CA VAL A 240 -5.27 14.51 21.28
C VAL A 240 -4.27 14.22 22.39
N ALA A 241 -2.99 14.25 22.07
CA ALA A 241 -1.95 14.04 23.07
C ALA A 241 -2.09 15.10 24.20
N PRO A 242 -2.10 14.69 25.49
CA PRO A 242 -2.14 15.63 26.59
C PRO A 242 -0.91 16.56 26.56
N ALA A 243 -1.08 17.81 27.02
CA ALA A 243 0.00 18.80 27.06
C ALA A 243 1.24 18.36 27.83
N SER A 244 1.08 17.43 28.79
CA SER A 244 2.18 16.85 29.59
C SER A 244 2.84 15.61 28.95
N THR A 245 2.55 15.29 27.69
CA THR A 245 3.15 14.17 26.99
C THR A 245 4.63 14.44 26.72
N PRO A 246 5.54 13.48 26.97
CA PRO A 246 6.94 13.62 26.58
C PRO A 246 7.07 13.88 25.08
N MET A 247 7.96 14.80 24.71
CA MET A 247 8.16 15.19 23.31
C MET A 247 9.56 14.84 22.86
N LEU A 248 9.68 14.16 21.72
CA LEU A 248 10.94 13.98 21.01
C LEU A 248 11.12 15.15 20.02
N ARG A 249 12.14 15.98 20.25
CA ARG A 249 12.52 17.06 19.33
C ARG A 249 13.40 16.47 18.24
N ALA A 250 12.88 16.34 17.04
CA ALA A 250 13.64 15.79 15.92
C ALA A 250 13.91 16.87 14.85
N ALA A 251 15.13 16.86 14.32
CA ALA A 251 15.53 17.62 13.14
C ALA A 251 15.61 16.67 11.95
N LEU A 252 14.74 16.87 10.95
CA LEU A 252 14.62 16.03 9.76
C LEU A 252 15.23 16.78 8.58
N VAL A 253 16.29 16.25 7.99
CA VAL A 253 17.02 16.90 6.88
C VAL A 253 16.54 16.38 5.56
N GLN A 254 16.14 17.29 4.67
CA GLN A 254 15.72 17.01 3.29
C GLN A 254 16.70 17.67 2.32
N PRO A 255 17.73 16.98 1.83
CA PRO A 255 18.72 17.58 0.94
C PRO A 255 18.20 17.82 -0.47
N SER A 256 17.11 17.18 -0.88
CA SER A 256 16.50 17.27 -2.22
C SER A 256 17.53 17.14 -3.35
N ILE A 257 18.22 16.01 -3.36
CA ILE A 257 19.24 15.68 -4.36
C ILE A 257 18.57 14.87 -5.48
N PRO A 258 18.63 15.34 -6.74
CA PRO A 258 18.16 14.56 -7.89
C PRO A 258 18.84 13.20 -8.00
N GLN A 259 18.12 12.17 -8.41
CA GLN A 259 18.65 10.80 -8.50
C GLN A 259 19.86 10.70 -9.44
N THR A 260 19.88 11.47 -10.51
CA THR A 260 21.01 11.52 -11.46
C THR A 260 22.31 12.00 -10.82
N LEU A 261 22.23 12.89 -9.82
CA LEU A 261 23.41 13.35 -9.08
C LEU A 261 23.84 12.33 -8.01
N ILE A 262 22.91 11.51 -7.51
CA ILE A 262 23.23 10.42 -6.58
C ILE A 262 24.15 9.38 -7.26
N TRP A 263 23.98 9.16 -8.54
CA TRP A 263 24.81 8.23 -9.31
C TRP A 263 26.12 8.82 -9.82
N ASN A 264 26.35 10.11 -9.62
CA ASN A 264 27.59 10.76 -10.06
C ASN A 264 28.61 10.86 -8.92
N PRO A 265 29.68 10.05 -8.92
CA PRO A 265 30.68 10.09 -7.86
C PRO A 265 31.39 11.47 -7.73
N GLN A 266 31.44 12.27 -8.79
CA GLN A 266 32.02 13.61 -8.75
C GLN A 266 31.21 14.57 -7.86
N GLU A 267 29.94 14.30 -7.66
CA GLU A 267 29.04 15.08 -6.80
C GLU A 267 29.03 14.63 -5.33
N ASP A 268 29.71 13.56 -4.99
CA ASP A 268 29.72 12.98 -3.65
C ASP A 268 30.15 13.98 -2.56
N ALA A 269 31.18 14.76 -2.83
CA ALA A 269 31.66 15.80 -1.91
C ALA A 269 30.61 16.90 -1.73
N ASN A 270 30.05 17.43 -2.80
CA ASN A 270 29.04 18.48 -2.80
C ASN A 270 27.75 18.03 -2.10
N ARG A 271 27.34 16.80 -2.33
CA ARG A 271 26.15 16.18 -1.70
C ARG A 271 26.34 16.07 -0.19
N PHE A 272 27.50 15.58 0.24
CA PHE A 272 27.82 15.41 1.66
C PHE A 272 27.96 16.77 2.36
N GLU A 273 28.63 17.74 1.75
CA GLU A 273 28.74 19.11 2.27
C GLU A 273 27.35 19.78 2.43
N LYS A 274 26.48 19.63 1.44
CA LYS A 274 25.09 20.12 1.52
C LYS A 274 24.37 19.53 2.72
N LEU A 275 24.51 18.23 2.94
CA LEU A 275 23.90 17.50 4.05
C LEU A 275 24.39 18.02 5.40
N ILE A 276 25.70 18.21 5.55
CA ILE A 276 26.33 18.76 6.77
C ILE A 276 25.84 20.19 7.01
N ARG A 277 25.86 21.06 6.00
CA ARG A 277 25.40 22.45 6.11
C ARG A 277 23.94 22.53 6.57
N LEU A 278 23.04 21.76 5.97
CA LEU A 278 21.63 21.71 6.38
C LEU A 278 21.48 21.19 7.81
N SER A 279 22.29 20.22 8.22
CA SER A 279 22.28 19.66 9.57
C SER A 279 22.73 20.70 10.60
N GLN A 280 23.80 21.45 10.33
CA GLN A 280 24.27 22.54 11.19
C GLN A 280 23.20 23.63 11.36
N GLN A 281 22.53 23.99 10.26
CA GLN A 281 21.39 24.95 10.30
C GLN A 281 20.21 24.38 11.11
N ALA A 282 19.92 23.08 10.98
CA ALA A 282 18.83 22.44 11.72
C ALA A 282 19.14 22.40 13.23
N LEU A 283 20.41 22.26 13.60
CA LEU A 283 20.91 22.13 14.98
C LEU A 283 21.25 23.48 15.65
N THR A 284 20.94 24.62 15.02
CA THR A 284 21.01 25.93 15.70
C THR A 284 20.06 26.03 16.89
N SER A 285 19.04 25.21 16.96
CA SER A 285 18.18 24.98 18.12
C SER A 285 18.38 23.56 18.64
N PRO A 286 18.28 23.32 19.96
CA PRO A 286 18.47 22.01 20.55
C PRO A 286 17.50 20.97 19.96
N ALA A 287 18.04 19.81 19.56
CA ALA A 287 17.31 18.63 19.13
C ALA A 287 17.80 17.38 19.89
N ASP A 288 16.92 16.43 20.08
CA ASP A 288 17.25 15.14 20.71
C ASP A 288 17.70 14.14 19.64
N LEU A 289 17.19 14.30 18.41
CA LEU A 289 17.45 13.42 17.27
C LEU A 289 17.65 14.24 15.97
N LEU A 290 18.69 13.91 15.22
CA LEU A 290 18.90 14.35 13.83
C LEU A 290 18.69 13.16 12.90
N VAL A 291 17.91 13.33 11.83
CA VAL A 291 17.62 12.26 10.88
C VAL A 291 18.03 12.65 9.47
N TRP A 292 18.76 11.76 8.82
CA TRP A 292 19.10 11.83 7.40
C TRP A 292 18.31 10.77 6.61
N PRO A 293 17.86 11.06 5.39
CA PRO A 293 17.04 10.15 4.60
C PRO A 293 17.81 8.93 4.09
N GLU A 294 17.12 8.06 3.36
CA GLU A 294 17.68 6.87 2.68
C GLU A 294 18.83 7.27 1.76
N ALA A 295 19.92 6.49 1.76
CA ALA A 295 21.12 6.65 0.92
C ALA A 295 21.65 8.10 0.89
N ALA A 296 21.55 8.81 2.01
CA ALA A 296 21.96 10.21 2.11
C ALA A 296 23.48 10.37 2.11
N VAL A 297 24.19 9.44 2.77
CA VAL A 297 25.66 9.45 2.79
C VAL A 297 26.18 8.76 1.55
N PRO A 298 27.04 9.44 0.75
CA PRO A 298 27.71 8.81 -0.37
C PRO A 298 28.67 7.71 0.11
N ASN A 299 28.80 6.67 -0.68
CA ASN A 299 29.66 5.51 -0.40
C ASN A 299 29.28 4.73 0.90
N LEU A 300 30.13 3.82 1.29
CA LEU A 300 29.95 2.94 2.44
C LEU A 300 30.40 3.64 3.73
N LEU A 301 29.46 4.14 4.54
CA LEU A 301 29.76 4.95 5.73
C LEU A 301 30.77 4.27 6.67
N ARG A 302 30.66 2.97 6.92
CA ARG A 302 31.57 2.25 7.86
C ARG A 302 33.01 2.17 7.37
N TYR A 303 33.23 2.31 6.08
CA TYR A 303 34.55 2.18 5.45
C TYR A 303 35.14 3.53 5.02
N ASP A 304 34.36 4.61 5.09
CA ASP A 304 34.83 5.98 4.84
C ASP A 304 35.13 6.66 6.17
N THR A 305 36.38 6.52 6.62
CA THR A 305 36.82 7.04 7.91
C THR A 305 36.62 8.55 8.05
N ASN A 306 36.79 9.33 6.97
CA ASN A 306 36.66 10.79 7.00
C ASN A 306 35.18 11.20 7.15
N ARG A 307 34.28 10.58 6.40
CA ARG A 307 32.84 10.85 6.52
C ARG A 307 32.30 10.37 7.86
N LEU A 308 32.69 9.18 8.31
CA LEU A 308 32.33 8.66 9.63
C LEU A 308 32.79 9.59 10.75
N ALA A 309 34.06 10.07 10.71
CA ALA A 309 34.58 11.04 11.69
C ALA A 309 33.81 12.37 11.67
N THR A 310 33.38 12.82 10.47
CA THR A 310 32.57 14.05 10.33
C THR A 310 31.18 13.87 10.96
N VAL A 311 30.54 12.75 10.73
CA VAL A 311 29.22 12.39 11.33
C VAL A 311 29.36 12.28 12.85
N ALA A 312 30.39 11.58 13.33
CA ALA A 312 30.69 11.44 14.77
C ALA A 312 30.93 12.81 15.44
N LYS A 313 31.73 13.68 14.81
CA LYS A 313 31.98 15.03 15.29
C LYS A 313 30.70 15.87 15.35
N LEU A 314 29.80 15.77 14.35
CA LEU A 314 28.53 16.48 14.36
C LEU A 314 27.64 16.02 15.54
N ALA A 315 27.54 14.72 15.78
CA ALA A 315 26.81 14.15 16.90
C ALA A 315 27.36 14.61 18.24
N GLN A 316 28.69 14.57 18.41
CA GLN A 316 29.42 15.00 19.64
C GLN A 316 29.24 16.50 19.90
N THR A 317 29.43 17.34 18.87
CA THR A 317 29.37 18.79 19.00
C THR A 317 28.02 19.26 19.50
N HIS A 318 26.94 18.66 18.96
CA HIS A 318 25.58 19.03 19.30
C HIS A 318 24.92 18.12 20.36
N ARG A 319 25.65 17.12 20.85
CA ARG A 319 25.15 16.11 21.81
C ARG A 319 23.81 15.51 21.39
N VAL A 320 23.70 15.15 20.11
CA VAL A 320 22.46 14.69 19.45
C VAL A 320 22.62 13.24 18.99
N TRP A 321 21.57 12.44 19.14
CA TRP A 321 21.46 11.16 18.45
C TRP A 321 21.30 11.40 16.96
N MET A 322 21.92 10.57 16.13
CA MET A 322 21.73 10.64 14.68
C MET A 322 21.26 9.30 14.14
N ILE A 323 20.28 9.35 13.23
CA ILE A 323 19.89 8.21 12.40
C ILE A 323 20.17 8.59 10.95
N VAL A 324 21.09 7.84 10.33
CA VAL A 324 21.61 8.17 9.01
C VAL A 324 21.38 7.04 8.02
N GLY A 325 20.80 7.34 6.87
CA GLY A 325 20.68 6.40 5.74
C GLY A 325 21.98 6.37 4.94
N ALA A 326 22.54 5.18 4.77
CA ALA A 326 23.76 4.96 3.99
C ALA A 326 23.82 3.50 3.52
N ASP A 327 24.52 3.25 2.42
CA ASP A 327 24.80 1.90 1.99
C ASP A 327 25.86 1.25 2.88
N ASP A 328 25.83 -0.07 2.96
CA ASP A 328 26.76 -0.89 3.73
C ASP A 328 27.21 -2.11 2.94
N ALA A 329 28.33 -2.70 3.35
CA ALA A 329 28.87 -3.91 2.75
C ALA A 329 29.43 -4.86 3.80
N GLU A 330 29.38 -6.17 3.51
CA GLU A 330 29.97 -7.21 4.33
C GLU A 330 30.54 -8.32 3.44
N PRO A 331 31.63 -8.98 3.82
CA PRO A 331 32.06 -10.20 3.16
C PRO A 331 30.99 -11.28 3.39
N ARG A 332 30.65 -12.05 2.36
CA ARG A 332 29.65 -13.13 2.44
C ARG A 332 30.08 -14.25 3.39
N SER A 333 31.39 -14.50 3.47
CA SER A 333 32.03 -15.45 4.38
C SER A 333 33.25 -14.79 5.00
N GLN A 334 33.50 -15.05 6.30
CA GLN A 334 34.68 -14.52 6.99
C GLN A 334 36.00 -15.08 6.39
N ASP A 335 35.94 -16.25 5.79
CA ASP A 335 37.10 -16.95 5.20
C ASP A 335 37.07 -16.95 3.64
N GLY A 336 36.15 -16.21 3.04
CA GLY A 336 35.95 -16.17 1.58
C GLY A 336 36.82 -15.13 0.88
N PRO A 337 37.06 -15.28 -0.46
CA PRO A 337 37.80 -14.29 -1.23
C PRO A 337 37.10 -12.92 -1.21
N ALA A 338 37.88 -11.85 -1.24
CA ALA A 338 37.38 -10.44 -1.20
C ALA A 338 36.35 -10.10 -2.31
N LYS A 339 36.23 -10.95 -3.35
CA LYS A 339 35.25 -10.82 -4.42
C LYS A 339 33.80 -11.19 -4.03
N ASP A 340 33.58 -11.78 -2.85
CA ASP A 340 32.26 -12.23 -2.42
C ASP A 340 31.67 -11.26 -1.37
N THR A 341 31.61 -9.98 -1.73
CA THR A 341 31.04 -8.92 -0.89
C THR A 341 29.54 -8.75 -1.20
N VAL A 342 28.74 -8.68 -0.15
CA VAL A 342 27.31 -8.38 -0.23
C VAL A 342 27.05 -6.94 0.21
N PHE A 343 26.15 -6.26 -0.50
CA PHE A 343 25.78 -4.88 -0.25
C PHE A 343 24.39 -4.80 0.35
N TYR A 344 24.18 -3.80 1.20
CA TYR A 344 22.91 -3.54 1.88
C TYR A 344 22.53 -2.07 1.76
N ASN A 345 21.27 -1.78 1.46
CA ASN A 345 20.68 -0.49 1.75
C ASN A 345 20.42 -0.45 3.28
N ALA A 346 21.04 0.47 3.99
CA ALA A 346 21.08 0.42 5.45
C ALA A 346 20.78 1.77 6.12
N SER A 347 20.55 1.70 7.40
CA SER A 347 20.47 2.84 8.32
C SER A 347 21.34 2.58 9.55
N PHE A 348 21.97 3.62 10.06
CA PHE A 348 22.86 3.55 11.21
C PHE A 348 22.39 4.47 12.32
N LEU A 349 22.50 4.00 13.56
CA LEU A 349 22.33 4.81 14.76
C LEU A 349 23.70 5.27 15.26
N VAL A 350 23.86 6.57 15.41
CA VAL A 350 25.07 7.19 15.98
C VAL A 350 24.71 7.88 17.29
N SER A 351 25.44 7.55 18.35
CA SER A 351 25.23 8.14 19.68
C SER A 351 25.75 9.57 19.79
N PRO A 352 25.33 10.33 20.81
CA PRO A 352 25.92 11.64 21.14
C PRO A 352 27.41 11.62 21.46
N THR A 353 27.97 10.44 21.67
CA THR A 353 29.44 10.24 21.84
C THR A 353 30.13 9.96 20.51
N GLY A 354 29.38 9.90 19.38
CA GLY A 354 29.91 9.66 18.04
C GLY A 354 30.17 8.19 17.72
N GLN A 355 29.63 7.25 18.51
CA GLN A 355 29.77 5.82 18.26
C GLN A 355 28.63 5.27 17.43
N LEU A 356 28.94 4.32 16.55
CA LEU A 356 27.93 3.53 15.84
C LEU A 356 27.34 2.48 16.77
N GLU A 357 26.10 2.66 17.20
CA GLU A 357 25.41 1.80 18.18
C GLU A 357 24.64 0.65 17.55
N ALA A 358 24.00 0.90 16.39
CA ALA A 358 23.17 -0.10 15.72
C ALA A 358 23.11 0.12 14.20
N ARG A 359 22.76 -0.95 13.50
CA ARG A 359 22.52 -0.94 12.05
C ARG A 359 21.26 -1.72 11.71
N TYR A 360 20.42 -1.14 10.85
CA TYR A 360 19.30 -1.81 10.22
C TYR A 360 19.55 -1.95 8.72
N CYS A 361 19.30 -3.12 8.16
CA CYS A 361 19.37 -3.38 6.71
C CYS A 361 17.96 -3.59 6.17
N LYS A 362 17.65 -2.94 5.05
CA LYS A 362 16.36 -3.02 4.36
C LYS A 362 15.98 -4.46 4.06
N GLN A 363 14.78 -4.88 4.46
CA GLN A 363 14.31 -6.26 4.30
C GLN A 363 13.54 -6.46 3.00
N GLN A 364 12.75 -5.45 2.60
CA GLN A 364 11.92 -5.50 1.40
C GLN A 364 12.57 -4.67 0.30
N LEU A 365 13.23 -5.35 -0.63
CA LEU A 365 13.92 -4.72 -1.75
C LEU A 365 12.98 -4.47 -2.92
N VAL A 366 13.26 -3.39 -3.67
CA VAL A 366 12.53 -3.02 -4.89
C VAL A 366 13.07 -3.79 -6.09
N ILE A 367 12.20 -4.55 -6.75
CA ILE A 367 12.53 -5.27 -7.98
C ILE A 367 12.97 -4.27 -9.07
N PHE A 368 14.06 -4.56 -9.77
CA PHE A 368 14.71 -3.73 -10.79
C PHE A 368 15.22 -2.36 -10.30
N GLY A 369 14.97 -2.01 -9.04
CA GLY A 369 15.52 -0.81 -8.42
C GLY A 369 16.69 -1.11 -7.49
N GLU A 370 16.67 -2.28 -6.85
CA GLU A 370 17.67 -2.67 -5.86
C GLU A 370 18.24 -4.08 -6.11
N TYR A 371 17.56 -4.90 -6.88
CA TYR A 371 18.05 -6.21 -7.34
C TYR A 371 17.32 -6.64 -8.62
N ILE A 372 17.94 -7.56 -9.35
CA ILE A 372 17.37 -8.14 -10.57
C ILE A 372 16.91 -9.56 -10.25
N PRO A 373 15.58 -9.84 -10.30
CA PRO A 373 15.09 -11.18 -10.02
C PRO A 373 15.53 -12.15 -11.12
N LEU A 374 15.83 -13.39 -10.76
CA LEU A 374 16.22 -14.45 -11.69
C LEU A 374 17.44 -14.11 -12.59
N GLN A 375 18.27 -13.13 -12.19
CA GLN A 375 19.41 -12.67 -12.97
C GLN A 375 20.34 -13.83 -13.46
N PRO A 376 20.65 -14.87 -12.65
CA PRO A 376 21.46 -15.98 -13.13
C PRO A 376 20.81 -16.81 -14.25
N TRP A 377 19.48 -16.81 -14.33
CA TRP A 377 18.69 -17.57 -15.30
C TRP A 377 18.30 -16.73 -16.51
N LEU A 378 18.09 -15.44 -16.32
CA LEU A 378 17.60 -14.48 -17.32
C LEU A 378 18.52 -13.23 -17.34
N PRO A 379 19.77 -13.35 -17.82
CA PRO A 379 20.74 -12.26 -17.75
C PRO A 379 20.34 -11.02 -18.56
N PHE A 380 19.50 -11.17 -19.60
CA PHE A 380 19.01 -10.04 -20.40
C PHE A 380 18.12 -9.05 -19.59
N LEU A 381 17.63 -9.44 -18.41
CA LEU A 381 16.84 -8.55 -17.55
C LEU A 381 17.65 -7.34 -17.05
N GLN A 382 18.99 -7.43 -17.02
CA GLN A 382 19.88 -6.30 -16.73
C GLN A 382 19.74 -5.14 -17.71
N TRP A 383 19.27 -5.38 -18.93
CA TRP A 383 19.08 -4.31 -19.93
C TRP A 383 17.95 -3.35 -19.60
N PHE A 384 17.09 -3.70 -18.64
CA PHE A 384 15.93 -2.91 -18.25
C PHE A 384 16.13 -2.13 -16.94
N THR A 385 17.34 -2.15 -16.39
CA THR A 385 17.64 -1.46 -15.13
C THR A 385 19.06 -0.88 -15.16
N PRO A 386 19.28 0.29 -14.52
CA PRO A 386 20.62 0.82 -14.34
C PRO A 386 21.37 0.17 -13.15
N VAL A 387 20.77 -0.80 -12.47
CA VAL A 387 21.36 -1.44 -11.28
C VAL A 387 22.44 -2.42 -11.72
N GLU A 388 23.67 -2.12 -11.34
CA GLU A 388 24.82 -3.02 -11.45
C GLU A 388 25.05 -3.73 -10.11
N GLY A 389 24.96 -5.05 -10.09
CA GLY A 389 25.04 -5.84 -8.87
C GLY A 389 23.67 -6.08 -8.24
N GLY A 390 23.51 -5.77 -6.99
CA GLY A 390 22.24 -5.87 -6.26
C GLY A 390 22.44 -5.83 -4.75
N PHE A 391 21.49 -5.28 -4.05
CA PHE A 391 21.45 -5.34 -2.61
C PHE A 391 20.99 -6.71 -2.12
N THR A 392 21.43 -7.06 -0.91
CA THR A 392 20.99 -8.24 -0.17
C THR A 392 19.95 -7.80 0.87
N PRO A 393 18.81 -8.50 1.00
CA PRO A 393 17.81 -8.15 1.99
C PRO A 393 18.30 -8.42 3.41
N GLY A 394 17.99 -7.52 4.34
CA GLY A 394 18.16 -7.69 5.77
C GLY A 394 17.34 -8.88 6.29
N ARG A 395 17.82 -9.58 7.31
CA ARG A 395 17.21 -10.82 7.82
C ARG A 395 16.09 -10.58 8.82
N HIS A 396 16.22 -9.54 9.67
CA HIS A 396 15.28 -9.26 10.76
C HIS A 396 15.24 -7.77 11.08
N PRO A 397 14.16 -7.28 11.70
CA PRO A 397 14.10 -5.91 12.17
C PRO A 397 15.08 -5.69 13.32
N VAL A 398 15.70 -4.50 13.35
CA VAL A 398 16.60 -4.06 14.41
C VAL A 398 16.04 -2.76 14.97
N PRO A 399 15.56 -2.74 16.21
CA PRO A 399 15.13 -1.50 16.88
C PRO A 399 16.34 -0.62 17.21
N PHE A 400 16.17 0.69 17.12
CA PHE A 400 17.17 1.66 17.54
C PHE A 400 16.80 2.26 18.89
N HIS A 401 17.70 2.15 19.85
CA HIS A 401 17.50 2.63 21.21
C HIS A 401 18.25 3.95 21.44
N LEU A 402 17.49 5.03 21.57
CA LEU A 402 17.99 6.37 21.89
C LEU A 402 17.80 6.59 23.41
N ASN A 403 18.66 6.04 24.23
CA ASN A 403 18.49 5.92 25.68
C ASN A 403 17.22 5.11 26.03
N ARG A 404 16.18 5.82 26.50
CA ARG A 404 14.89 5.20 26.91
C ARG A 404 13.84 5.20 25.79
N ILE A 405 14.16 5.75 24.63
CA ILE A 405 13.24 5.86 23.49
C ILE A 405 13.66 4.82 22.45
N ALA A 406 12.71 4.03 21.98
CA ALA A 406 12.93 3.02 20.95
C ALA A 406 12.23 3.36 19.64
N ALA A 407 12.97 3.30 18.53
CA ALA A 407 12.46 3.49 17.18
C ALA A 407 12.47 2.18 16.38
N SER A 408 11.38 1.85 15.70
CA SER A 408 11.40 0.84 14.66
C SER A 408 11.69 1.49 13.32
N ILE A 409 12.74 1.04 12.65
CA ILE A 409 13.25 1.63 11.41
C ILE A 409 12.63 0.93 10.21
N LEU A 410 12.28 1.73 9.21
CA LEU A 410 11.80 1.33 7.90
C LEU A 410 12.59 2.09 6.84
N ILE A 411 12.89 1.46 5.73
CA ILE A 411 13.55 2.12 4.61
C ILE A 411 12.61 2.14 3.40
N CYS A 412 12.26 3.35 2.96
CA CYS A 412 11.54 3.65 1.73
C CYS A 412 10.22 2.85 1.59
N PHE A 413 10.16 2.02 0.59
CA PHE A 413 9.05 1.15 0.17
C PHE A 413 8.50 0.21 1.28
N GLU A 414 9.21 0.02 2.37
CA GLU A 414 8.80 -0.89 3.45
C GLU A 414 7.52 -0.46 4.16
N ASP A 415 7.24 0.84 4.26
CA ASP A 415 6.05 1.34 4.95
C ASP A 415 4.73 1.08 4.21
N ILE A 416 4.76 0.70 2.94
CA ILE A 416 3.55 0.30 2.23
C ILE A 416 3.06 -1.10 2.59
N PHE A 417 3.90 -1.94 3.24
CA PHE A 417 3.59 -3.32 3.62
C PHE A 417 3.06 -3.41 5.05
N PRO A 418 1.74 -3.57 5.28
CA PRO A 418 1.17 -3.61 6.62
C PRO A 418 1.82 -4.66 7.53
N HIS A 419 1.99 -5.87 7.00
CA HIS A 419 2.54 -7.01 7.73
C HIS A 419 4.04 -6.86 8.08
N LEU A 420 4.82 -6.16 7.25
CA LEU A 420 6.23 -5.91 7.50
C LEU A 420 6.38 -4.87 8.63
N VAL A 421 5.66 -3.75 8.50
CA VAL A 421 5.69 -2.70 9.53
C VAL A 421 5.26 -3.26 10.88
N ARG A 422 4.16 -4.03 10.93
CA ARG A 422 3.73 -4.67 12.18
C ARG A 422 4.82 -5.56 12.79
N ARG A 423 5.56 -6.33 11.98
CA ARG A 423 6.64 -7.20 12.47
C ARG A 423 7.85 -6.42 12.97
N SER A 424 8.09 -5.22 12.49
CA SER A 424 9.18 -4.37 12.95
C SER A 424 8.91 -3.73 14.32
N VAL A 425 7.63 -3.64 14.73
CA VAL A 425 7.22 -3.05 16.01
C VAL A 425 7.48 -4.04 17.15
N GLN A 426 8.39 -3.65 18.06
CA GLN A 426 8.70 -4.38 19.30
C GLN A 426 7.81 -3.88 20.45
N PRO A 427 7.74 -4.61 21.59
CA PRO A 427 6.94 -4.18 22.74
C PRO A 427 7.29 -2.79 23.27
N ASP A 428 8.55 -2.41 23.21
CA ASP A 428 9.12 -1.14 23.69
C ASP A 428 9.21 -0.05 22.61
N THR A 429 8.75 -0.30 21.39
CA THR A 429 8.75 0.71 20.31
C THR A 429 7.88 1.91 20.66
N ASP A 430 8.47 3.11 20.67
CA ASP A 430 7.79 4.38 20.94
C ASP A 430 7.34 5.08 19.66
N PHE A 431 8.06 4.92 18.54
CA PHE A 431 7.71 5.50 17.24
C PHE A 431 8.28 4.69 16.07
N LEU A 432 7.68 4.89 14.92
CA LEU A 432 8.14 4.37 13.63
C LEU A 432 8.94 5.45 12.90
N LEU A 433 10.02 5.08 12.24
CA LEU A 433 10.79 6.00 11.41
C LEU A 433 10.99 5.42 10.00
N ASN A 434 10.52 6.12 8.99
CA ASN A 434 10.77 5.79 7.59
C ASN A 434 11.78 6.75 6.97
N LEU A 435 12.92 6.21 6.52
CA LEU A 435 13.92 6.92 5.72
C LEU A 435 13.65 6.62 4.25
N THR A 436 13.46 7.64 3.42
CA THR A 436 13.05 7.39 2.03
C THR A 436 13.75 8.29 1.02
N ASN A 437 13.90 7.78 -0.20
CA ASN A 437 14.36 8.54 -1.35
C ASN A 437 13.34 8.47 -2.51
N ASN A 438 12.44 9.42 -2.55
CA ASN A 438 11.47 9.56 -3.64
C ASN A 438 12.00 10.39 -4.82
N GLY A 439 13.28 10.78 -4.82
CA GLY A 439 13.93 11.49 -5.92
C GLY A 439 13.93 10.72 -7.26
N TRP A 440 13.73 9.39 -7.19
CA TRP A 440 13.53 8.52 -8.35
C TRP A 440 12.35 8.92 -9.24
N PHE A 441 11.32 9.52 -8.66
CA PHE A 441 10.02 9.71 -9.30
C PHE A 441 9.73 11.17 -9.64
N GLY A 442 10.79 12.03 -9.67
CA GLY A 442 10.63 13.45 -9.91
C GLY A 442 9.61 14.12 -8.97
N GLU A 443 9.10 15.26 -9.32
CA GLU A 443 8.02 15.94 -8.58
C GLU A 443 6.65 15.47 -9.10
N SER A 444 6.15 14.39 -8.55
CA SER A 444 4.96 13.69 -9.06
C SER A 444 3.94 13.34 -7.96
N ALA A 445 2.97 12.50 -8.29
CA ALA A 445 2.04 11.95 -7.31
C ALA A 445 2.68 10.88 -6.40
N ALA A 446 3.84 10.31 -6.78
CA ALA A 446 4.48 9.23 -6.04
C ALA A 446 4.75 9.58 -4.59
N GLN A 447 5.24 10.79 -4.31
CA GLN A 447 5.57 11.24 -2.96
C GLN A 447 4.34 11.22 -2.03
N TRP A 448 3.21 11.70 -2.54
CA TRP A 448 1.96 11.69 -1.79
C TRP A 448 1.39 10.28 -1.67
N GLN A 449 1.32 9.52 -2.77
CA GLN A 449 0.82 8.14 -2.76
C GLN A 449 1.63 7.25 -1.82
N HIS A 450 2.95 7.48 -1.73
CA HIS A 450 3.80 6.78 -0.78
C HIS A 450 3.50 7.21 0.65
N ALA A 451 3.51 8.52 0.93
CA ALA A 451 3.39 9.06 2.28
C ALA A 451 2.05 8.74 2.96
N VAL A 452 0.94 8.68 2.21
CA VAL A 452 -0.37 8.41 2.80
C VAL A 452 -0.53 6.98 3.36
N ASN A 453 0.37 6.06 3.00
CA ASN A 453 0.43 4.74 3.64
C ASN A 453 0.83 4.87 5.11
N ALA A 454 1.69 5.84 5.45
CA ALA A 454 2.11 6.10 6.83
C ALA A 454 0.93 6.38 7.77
N VAL A 455 -0.16 6.99 7.28
CA VAL A 455 -1.39 7.23 8.04
C VAL A 455 -1.95 5.92 8.58
N PHE A 456 -2.04 4.91 7.74
CA PHE A 456 -2.54 3.59 8.14
C PHE A 456 -1.55 2.87 9.05
N ARG A 457 -0.24 2.96 8.78
CA ARG A 457 0.80 2.34 9.64
C ARG A 457 0.76 2.89 11.04
N ALA A 458 0.59 4.21 11.19
CA ALA A 458 0.46 4.86 12.48
C ALA A 458 -0.78 4.36 13.25
N VAL A 459 -1.96 4.35 12.62
CA VAL A 459 -3.22 3.91 13.22
C VAL A 459 -3.22 2.41 13.54
N GLU A 460 -2.75 1.58 12.62
CA GLU A 460 -2.65 0.12 12.80
C GLU A 460 -1.82 -0.27 14.03
N ASN A 461 -0.75 0.48 14.32
CA ASN A 461 0.16 0.18 15.42
C ASN A 461 -0.07 1.07 16.64
N HIS A 462 -0.89 2.10 16.51
CA HIS A 462 -1.12 3.16 17.51
C HIS A 462 0.19 3.82 17.97
N LEU A 463 1.07 4.13 17.00
CA LEU A 463 2.37 4.75 17.19
C LEU A 463 2.54 5.92 16.22
N PRO A 464 3.18 7.02 16.61
CA PRO A 464 3.56 8.05 15.67
C PRO A 464 4.55 7.49 14.64
N LEU A 465 4.44 7.95 13.38
CA LEU A 465 5.36 7.59 12.32
C LEU A 465 6.02 8.84 11.75
N VAL A 466 7.33 8.88 11.80
CA VAL A 466 8.16 9.97 11.26
C VAL A 466 8.66 9.57 9.88
N ARG A 467 8.60 10.49 8.93
CA ARG A 467 9.15 10.31 7.58
C ARG A 467 10.23 11.35 7.32
N CYS A 468 11.42 10.89 6.98
CA CYS A 468 12.51 11.73 6.52
C CYS A 468 12.86 11.35 5.08
N ALA A 469 12.61 12.27 4.15
CA ALA A 469 12.75 12.03 2.72
C ALA A 469 13.93 12.81 2.14
N ASN A 470 14.64 12.22 1.18
CA ASN A 470 15.55 12.99 0.34
C ASN A 470 14.80 14.08 -0.44
N ASN A 471 13.62 13.72 -0.94
CA ASN A 471 12.74 14.61 -1.71
C ASN A 471 11.28 14.24 -1.44
N GLY A 472 10.38 15.21 -1.33
CA GLY A 472 8.95 15.00 -1.12
C GLY A 472 8.54 15.12 0.35
N LEU A 473 7.60 14.29 0.83
CA LEU A 473 6.97 14.48 2.13
C LEU A 473 7.88 14.03 3.29
N THR A 474 8.72 14.95 3.77
CA THR A 474 9.29 14.92 5.10
C THR A 474 8.25 15.48 6.07
N CYS A 475 7.71 14.63 6.95
CA CYS A 475 6.59 14.97 7.84
C CYS A 475 6.52 13.93 8.97
N TRP A 476 5.54 14.07 9.85
CA TRP A 476 5.20 13.00 10.78
C TRP A 476 3.69 12.80 10.86
N VAL A 477 3.29 11.62 11.29
CA VAL A 477 1.90 11.21 11.44
C VAL A 477 1.69 10.82 12.89
N ASP A 478 0.67 11.37 13.54
CA ASP A 478 0.34 10.97 14.91
C ASP A 478 -0.34 9.59 14.98
N ALA A 479 -0.45 9.04 16.17
CA ALA A 479 -1.07 7.72 16.38
C ALA A 479 -2.54 7.64 15.93
N SER A 480 -3.21 8.78 15.72
CA SER A 480 -4.57 8.88 15.18
C SER A 480 -4.61 9.04 13.65
N GLY A 481 -3.45 9.12 13.00
CA GLY A 481 -3.33 9.23 11.55
C GLY A 481 -3.31 10.66 11.00
N ARG A 482 -3.20 11.71 11.83
CA ARG A 482 -3.07 13.07 11.33
C ARG A 482 -1.68 13.33 10.82
N LEU A 483 -1.59 13.92 9.64
CA LEU A 483 -0.35 14.41 9.06
C LEU A 483 0.02 15.77 9.64
N HIS A 484 1.26 15.91 10.08
CA HIS A 484 1.83 17.13 10.64
C HIS A 484 3.08 17.57 9.88
N ASP A 485 3.37 18.87 9.85
CA ASP A 485 4.56 19.46 9.26
C ASP A 485 4.81 19.03 7.80
N VAL A 486 3.72 18.90 7.01
CA VAL A 486 3.77 18.40 5.64
C VAL A 486 4.53 19.35 4.73
N TYR A 487 4.25 20.64 4.85
CA TYR A 487 4.85 21.68 4.00
C TYR A 487 6.05 22.33 4.70
N PHE A 488 6.96 22.90 3.91
CA PHE A 488 7.94 23.81 4.48
C PHE A 488 7.26 25.12 4.91
N GLN A 489 7.81 25.73 5.95
CA GLN A 489 7.26 26.95 6.53
C GLN A 489 7.01 28.01 5.44
N ASP A 490 5.88 28.68 5.52
CA ASP A 490 5.42 29.73 4.60
C ASP A 490 5.29 29.31 3.13
N SER A 491 5.04 28.02 2.88
CA SER A 491 4.89 27.52 1.51
C SER A 491 3.94 26.31 1.43
N THR A 492 3.56 25.94 0.20
CA THR A 492 2.90 24.66 -0.14
C THR A 492 3.88 23.67 -0.77
N ASP A 493 5.17 24.00 -0.75
CA ASP A 493 6.22 23.19 -1.34
C ASP A 493 6.62 22.04 -0.41
N VAL A 494 6.77 20.85 -0.99
CA VAL A 494 7.25 19.63 -0.31
C VAL A 494 8.58 19.14 -0.90
N TYR A 495 9.09 19.78 -1.93
CA TYR A 495 10.22 19.29 -2.74
C TYR A 495 11.54 19.99 -2.48
N ARG A 496 11.52 21.22 -2.00
CA ARG A 496 12.74 22.01 -1.81
C ARG A 496 13.73 21.37 -0.84
N ALA A 497 15.00 21.70 -0.99
CA ALA A 497 16.03 21.39 -0.01
C ALA A 497 15.83 22.22 1.27
N GLY A 498 16.04 21.59 2.43
CA GLY A 498 15.89 22.24 3.71
C GLY A 498 15.90 21.24 4.87
N PHE A 499 15.35 21.66 5.98
CA PHE A 499 15.12 20.82 7.15
C PHE A 499 13.80 21.18 7.84
N LYS A 500 13.29 20.26 8.65
CA LYS A 500 12.14 20.50 9.52
C LYS A 500 12.49 20.16 10.96
N ARG A 501 12.12 21.04 11.88
CA ARG A 501 12.19 20.80 13.32
C ARG A 501 10.80 20.46 13.81
N VAL A 502 10.63 19.25 14.30
CA VAL A 502 9.34 18.70 14.71
C VAL A 502 9.39 18.25 16.16
N SER A 503 8.25 18.35 16.85
CA SER A 503 8.08 17.86 18.21
C SER A 503 7.03 16.75 18.22
N ILE A 504 7.48 15.54 18.44
CA ILE A 504 6.67 14.32 18.30
C ILE A 504 6.28 13.85 19.70
N PRO A 505 4.97 13.79 20.01
CA PRO A 505 4.51 13.25 21.27
C PRO A 505 4.76 11.74 21.32
N LEU A 506 5.48 11.29 22.35
CA LEU A 506 5.78 9.88 22.58
C LEU A 506 4.81 9.27 23.59
N PRO A 507 4.59 7.95 23.56
CA PRO A 507 3.89 7.25 24.62
C PRO A 507 4.51 7.57 25.99
N ARG A 508 3.67 7.69 27.04
CA ARG A 508 4.20 7.95 28.39
C ARG A 508 4.98 6.75 28.92
N PRO A 509 6.07 6.98 29.68
CA PRO A 509 6.66 5.93 30.48
C PRO A 509 5.64 5.40 31.50
N GLY A 510 5.40 4.10 31.52
CA GLY A 510 4.45 3.47 32.42
C GLY A 510 3.65 2.37 31.74
N PRO A 511 2.53 1.91 32.31
CA PRO A 511 1.67 0.93 31.65
C PRO A 511 1.23 1.47 30.29
N GLN A 512 1.83 0.93 29.23
CA GLN A 512 1.47 1.32 27.87
C GLN A 512 0.00 0.99 27.59
N LEU A 513 -0.68 1.83 26.82
CA LEU A 513 -1.98 1.47 26.28
C LEU A 513 -1.87 0.10 25.60
N PRO A 514 -2.86 -0.78 25.80
CA PRO A 514 -2.81 -2.10 25.19
C PRO A 514 -2.66 -1.94 23.67
N PRO A 515 -1.80 -2.76 23.04
CA PRO A 515 -1.59 -2.68 21.60
C PRO A 515 -2.92 -2.87 20.87
N THR A 516 -3.07 -2.24 19.72
CA THR A 516 -4.28 -2.36 18.87
C THR A 516 -4.60 -3.82 18.60
N PHE A 517 -5.86 -4.09 18.25
CA PHE A 517 -6.25 -5.46 17.87
C PHE A 517 -5.46 -5.92 16.65
N TYR A 518 -5.22 -5.03 15.66
CA TYR A 518 -4.39 -5.33 14.50
C TYR A 518 -2.93 -5.64 14.91
N ARG A 519 -2.31 -4.83 15.78
CA ARG A 519 -0.93 -5.09 16.24
C ARG A 519 -0.80 -6.48 16.90
N ARG A 520 -1.82 -6.91 17.66
CA ARG A 520 -1.83 -8.25 18.31
C ARG A 520 -2.03 -9.39 17.32
N HIS A 521 -3.03 -9.27 16.43
CA HIS A 521 -3.51 -10.40 15.61
C HIS A 521 -3.07 -10.30 14.13
N GLY A 522 -2.46 -9.19 13.71
CA GLY A 522 -1.99 -8.96 12.34
C GLY A 522 -3.11 -8.96 11.32
N ASP A 523 -2.84 -9.49 10.16
CA ASP A 523 -3.76 -9.52 9.01
C ASP A 523 -4.88 -10.56 9.15
N TRP A 524 -5.37 -10.78 10.37
CA TRP A 524 -6.42 -11.77 10.68
C TRP A 524 -7.65 -11.59 9.78
N PHE A 525 -8.10 -10.32 9.59
CA PHE A 525 -9.26 -10.01 8.76
C PHE A 525 -8.99 -10.35 7.29
N GLY A 526 -7.84 -9.94 6.78
CA GLY A 526 -7.43 -10.24 5.41
C GLY A 526 -7.34 -11.75 5.14
N TRP A 527 -6.74 -12.51 6.06
CA TRP A 527 -6.67 -13.99 5.94
C TRP A 527 -8.05 -14.64 6.06
N SER A 528 -8.94 -14.12 6.91
CA SER A 528 -10.33 -14.57 6.95
C SER A 528 -11.03 -14.35 5.61
N CYS A 529 -10.82 -13.19 4.97
CA CYS A 529 -11.34 -12.93 3.63
C CYS A 529 -10.81 -13.94 2.59
N VAL A 530 -9.52 -14.28 2.64
CA VAL A 530 -8.91 -15.29 1.75
C VAL A 530 -9.57 -16.65 1.97
N GLY A 531 -9.69 -17.10 3.22
CA GLY A 531 -10.28 -18.39 3.56
C GLY A 531 -11.75 -18.51 3.13
N ILE A 532 -12.57 -17.49 3.45
CA ILE A 532 -13.99 -17.47 3.08
C ILE A 532 -14.16 -17.41 1.54
N THR A 533 -13.34 -16.60 0.85
CA THR A 533 -13.38 -16.53 -0.62
C THR A 533 -13.02 -17.89 -1.24
N ALA A 534 -12.02 -18.59 -0.72
CA ALA A 534 -11.65 -19.93 -1.18
C ALA A 534 -12.80 -20.92 -1.00
N VAL A 535 -13.53 -20.88 0.13
CA VAL A 535 -14.71 -21.71 0.39
C VAL A 535 -15.84 -21.38 -0.61
N ILE A 536 -16.15 -20.12 -0.82
CA ILE A 536 -17.20 -19.69 -1.79
C ILE A 536 -16.86 -20.17 -3.21
N GLN A 537 -15.58 -20.16 -3.59
CA GLN A 537 -15.11 -20.57 -4.91
C GLN A 537 -14.83 -22.08 -5.04
N ARG A 538 -14.81 -22.85 -3.94
CA ARG A 538 -14.45 -24.28 -3.87
C ARG A 538 -15.23 -25.19 -4.84
N PRO A 539 -16.57 -25.10 -5.02
CA PRO A 539 -17.30 -25.98 -5.91
C PRO A 539 -16.77 -25.99 -7.34
N TRP A 540 -16.09 -24.95 -7.73
CA TRP A 540 -15.54 -24.82 -9.09
C TRP A 540 -14.08 -25.30 -9.18
N ILE A 541 -13.22 -24.99 -8.19
CA ILE A 541 -11.83 -25.43 -8.18
C ILE A 541 -11.77 -26.97 -8.22
N TRP A 542 -12.62 -27.62 -7.43
CA TRP A 542 -12.72 -29.09 -7.41
C TRP A 542 -13.14 -29.67 -8.76
N ARG A 543 -14.02 -29.01 -9.50
CA ARG A 543 -14.52 -29.46 -10.82
C ARG A 543 -13.53 -29.26 -11.96
N ILE A 544 -12.72 -28.21 -11.94
CA ILE A 544 -11.60 -28.07 -12.91
C ILE A 544 -10.62 -29.22 -12.73
N THR A 545 -10.31 -29.58 -11.51
CA THR A 545 -9.37 -30.68 -11.24
C THR A 545 -9.93 -32.04 -11.68
N GLN A 546 -11.22 -32.28 -11.53
CA GLN A 546 -11.87 -33.48 -12.04
C GLN A 546 -11.93 -33.53 -13.56
N ASN A 547 -12.29 -32.44 -14.23
CA ASN A 547 -12.34 -32.39 -15.70
C ASN A 547 -10.94 -32.52 -16.34
N ARG A 548 -9.89 -32.03 -15.70
CA ARG A 548 -8.51 -32.29 -16.13
C ARG A 548 -8.13 -33.75 -15.96
N ARG A 549 -8.49 -34.39 -14.84
CA ARG A 549 -8.24 -35.82 -14.62
C ARG A 549 -9.02 -36.71 -15.59
N ALA A 550 -10.27 -36.35 -15.93
CA ALA A 550 -11.05 -37.07 -16.92
C ALA A 550 -10.50 -36.96 -18.36
N ARG A 551 -9.86 -35.82 -18.70
CA ARG A 551 -9.22 -35.63 -20.01
C ARG A 551 -7.82 -36.25 -20.10
N SER A 552 -7.18 -36.53 -19.00
CA SER A 552 -5.89 -37.20 -18.93
C SER A 552 -5.98 -38.71 -18.71
N ALA A 553 -7.19 -39.27 -18.56
CA ALA A 553 -7.39 -40.71 -18.53
C ALA A 553 -7.14 -41.30 -19.93
N PRO A 554 -6.26 -42.31 -20.10
CA PRO A 554 -6.04 -42.93 -21.39
C PRO A 554 -7.33 -43.54 -21.91
N SER A 555 -7.69 -43.25 -23.16
CA SER A 555 -8.79 -43.91 -23.85
C SER A 555 -8.48 -45.38 -23.97
N ILE A 556 -9.22 -46.25 -23.29
CA ILE A 556 -9.16 -47.70 -23.46
C ILE A 556 -9.65 -47.98 -24.90
N PRO A 557 -8.84 -48.60 -25.78
CA PRO A 557 -9.29 -48.96 -27.11
C PRO A 557 -10.43 -49.98 -26.99
N ALA A 558 -11.55 -49.70 -27.66
CA ALA A 558 -12.66 -50.66 -27.77
C ALA A 558 -12.09 -51.92 -28.49
N THR A 559 -12.03 -53.04 -27.76
CA THR A 559 -11.75 -54.34 -28.37
C THR A 559 -12.96 -54.72 -29.17
N SER A 560 -12.78 -54.69 -30.50
CA SER A 560 -13.73 -55.28 -31.46
C SER A 560 -13.70 -56.79 -31.30
N GLY A 561 -14.76 -57.39 -30.77
CA GLY A 561 -15.11 -58.79 -30.80
C GLY A 561 -16.29 -59.02 -31.70
#